data_f7af39d0bcc75b1c576faf81cdf67d5a
#
_entry.id   f7af39d0bcc75b1c576faf81cdf67d5a
#
_cell.length_a   1.000
_cell.length_b   1.000
_cell.length_c   1.000
_cell.angle_alpha   90.00
_cell.angle_beta   90.00
_cell.angle_gamma   90.00
#
_symmetry.space_group_name_H-M   'P 1'
#
loop_
_entity.id
_entity.type
_entity.pdbx_description
1 polymer ?
#
loop_
_entity_poly.entity_id
_entity_poly.type
_entity_poly.pdbx_seq_one_letter_code
_entity_poly.pdbx_strand_id
1 'polypeptide(L)'
;MKNYLLFLLMPFVLYAGSSEKSVEWLEGEQLYKETCLSCHGVRGETNPDMQLIVKPRRLNESILTQAQMEKMISDGAHAWGAHSDLMSAFKYVYDEEQIFNIALYISKEFNANRDARVNKLLEEADKTEIETTKMLKVGEKIFKRNCSLCHGITGNGDSIYVEESKANKQFLYPYDLTKIFLTEEQIFLYAKEGGHYWGADKEDMPSWKKKYNDQKLRSVAHYIKEKIVKK
;
A
#
# COMPACT_ATOMS: atom_id res chain seq x y z
N MET A 1 -0.29 15.56 75.82
CA MET A 1 0.15 16.27 74.59
C MET A 1 -0.23 15.40 73.38
N LYS A 2 -1.22 15.80 72.60
CA LYS A 2 -1.69 15.04 71.41
C LYS A 2 -1.04 15.62 70.17
N ASN A 3 -0.16 14.87 69.50
CA ASN A 3 0.42 15.25 68.22
C ASN A 3 -0.58 14.90 67.10
N TYR A 4 -1.08 15.93 66.45
CA TYR A 4 -1.84 15.78 65.20
C TYR A 4 -0.87 15.78 64.03
N LEU A 5 -0.77 14.65 63.35
CA LEU A 5 -0.02 14.50 62.10
C LEU A 5 -0.93 15.01 60.97
N LEU A 6 -0.57 16.17 60.43
CA LEU A 6 -1.26 16.74 59.24
C LEU A 6 -0.79 16.00 58.00
N PHE A 7 -1.64 15.14 57.42
CA PHE A 7 -1.41 14.57 56.11
C PHE A 7 -1.77 15.63 55.06
N LEU A 8 -0.76 16.22 54.42
CA LEU A 8 -0.92 17.04 53.23
C LEU A 8 -1.27 16.12 52.03
N LEU A 9 -2.56 16.10 51.70
CA LEU A 9 -3.04 15.53 50.43
C LEU A 9 -2.57 16.46 49.28
N MET A 10 -1.47 16.10 48.60
CA MET A 10 -1.13 16.69 47.33
C MET A 10 -2.16 16.25 46.29
N PRO A 11 -2.81 17.19 45.56
CA PRO A 11 -3.66 16.81 44.44
C PRO A 11 -2.78 16.23 43.32
N PHE A 12 -3.02 14.96 43.01
CA PHE A 12 -2.47 14.32 41.81
C PHE A 12 -3.17 14.96 40.57
N VAL A 13 -2.52 15.98 40.02
CA VAL A 13 -2.96 16.54 38.72
C VAL A 13 -2.66 15.47 37.68
N LEU A 14 -3.72 14.73 37.29
CA LEU A 14 -3.70 13.90 36.08
C LEU A 14 -3.52 14.85 34.90
N TYR A 15 -2.29 15.00 34.44
CA TYR A 15 -1.99 15.59 33.13
C TYR A 15 -2.62 14.64 32.10
N ALA A 16 -3.81 15.00 31.62
CA ALA A 16 -4.36 14.41 30.41
C ALA A 16 -3.38 14.77 29.29
N GLY A 17 -2.52 13.83 28.92
CA GLY A 17 -1.58 14.00 27.84
C GLY A 17 -2.34 14.26 26.56
N SER A 18 -2.47 15.51 26.14
CA SER A 18 -2.62 15.84 24.75
C SER A 18 -1.44 15.19 24.03
N SER A 19 -1.66 14.28 23.08
CA SER A 19 -0.59 13.76 22.25
C SER A 19 -0.02 14.93 21.46
N GLU A 20 0.99 15.56 22.00
CA GLU A 20 1.71 16.64 21.30
C GLU A 20 2.28 16.02 20.02
N LYS A 21 1.90 16.61 18.89
CA LYS A 21 2.42 16.18 17.57
C LYS A 21 3.92 16.43 17.57
N SER A 22 4.71 15.44 17.17
CA SER A 22 6.17 15.59 17.11
C SER A 22 6.58 16.59 16.04
N VAL A 23 7.80 17.09 16.13
CA VAL A 23 8.36 18.04 15.16
C VAL A 23 8.37 17.41 13.76
N GLU A 24 8.76 16.15 13.66
CA GLU A 24 8.79 15.36 12.43
C GLU A 24 7.38 15.24 11.81
N TRP A 25 6.35 15.05 12.63
CA TRP A 25 4.97 15.00 12.16
C TRP A 25 4.51 16.35 11.62
N LEU A 26 4.85 17.47 12.28
CA LEU A 26 4.47 18.82 11.85
C LEU A 26 5.18 19.22 10.55
N GLU A 27 6.45 18.88 10.41
CA GLU A 27 7.18 19.08 9.15
C GLU A 27 6.61 18.22 8.03
N GLY A 28 6.32 16.95 8.29
CA GLY A 28 5.69 16.05 7.34
C GLY A 28 4.31 16.55 6.87
N GLU A 29 3.52 17.13 7.78
CA GLU A 29 2.25 17.80 7.44
C GLU A 29 2.46 18.97 6.48
N GLN A 30 3.43 19.82 6.76
CA GLN A 30 3.75 20.98 5.92
C GLN A 30 4.18 20.54 4.52
N LEU A 31 5.15 19.64 4.43
CA LEU A 31 5.67 19.15 3.15
C LEU A 31 4.59 18.43 2.33
N TYR A 32 3.72 17.65 2.99
CA TYR A 32 2.57 17.02 2.35
C TYR A 32 1.62 18.08 1.74
N LYS A 33 1.29 19.13 2.48
CA LYS A 33 0.41 20.21 2.01
C LYS A 33 0.99 20.97 0.81
N GLU A 34 2.30 21.18 0.79
CA GLU A 34 3.00 21.89 -0.27
C GLU A 34 3.09 21.08 -1.57
N THR A 35 3.27 19.75 -1.48
CA THR A 35 3.65 18.95 -2.63
C THR A 35 2.64 17.84 -2.97
N CYS A 36 2.11 17.14 -1.98
CA CYS A 36 1.32 15.90 -2.19
C CYS A 36 -0.19 16.16 -2.25
N LEU A 37 -0.66 17.20 -1.54
CA LEU A 37 -2.07 17.53 -1.36
C LEU A 37 -2.83 17.66 -2.67
N SER A 38 -2.22 18.30 -3.68
CA SER A 38 -2.86 18.58 -4.98
C SER A 38 -3.34 17.28 -5.67
N CYS A 39 -2.60 16.19 -5.52
CA CYS A 39 -2.94 14.89 -6.09
C CYS A 39 -3.69 13.99 -5.11
N HIS A 40 -3.21 13.92 -3.87
CA HIS A 40 -3.67 12.92 -2.90
C HIS A 40 -4.82 13.40 -1.98
N GLY A 41 -5.21 14.68 -2.08
CA GLY A 41 -6.33 15.23 -1.30
C GLY A 41 -5.99 15.50 0.16
N VAL A 42 -6.91 16.19 0.86
CA VAL A 42 -6.69 16.67 2.25
C VAL A 42 -6.58 15.53 3.26
N ARG A 43 -7.24 14.39 2.98
CA ARG A 43 -7.28 13.20 3.86
C ARG A 43 -6.72 11.95 3.20
N GLY A 44 -5.91 12.13 2.17
CA GLY A 44 -5.32 11.01 1.42
C GLY A 44 -6.33 10.20 0.59
N GLU A 45 -7.51 10.76 0.30
CA GLU A 45 -8.59 10.10 -0.44
C GLU A 45 -8.53 10.26 -1.96
N THR A 46 -7.52 10.94 -2.47
CA THR A 46 -7.42 11.47 -3.84
C THR A 46 -8.19 12.78 -4.02
N ASN A 47 -7.60 13.74 -4.68
CA ASN A 47 -8.26 15.01 -4.94
C ASN A 47 -9.37 14.80 -5.99
N PRO A 48 -10.66 15.04 -5.63
CA PRO A 48 -11.79 14.80 -6.54
C PRO A 48 -11.79 15.73 -7.76
N ASP A 49 -11.18 16.91 -7.64
CA ASP A 49 -11.11 17.92 -8.71
C ASP A 49 -10.05 17.59 -9.77
N MET A 50 -9.25 16.57 -9.52
CA MET A 50 -8.16 16.19 -10.41
C MET A 50 -8.68 15.37 -11.60
N GLN A 51 -8.61 15.96 -12.78
CA GLN A 51 -8.99 15.32 -14.04
C GLN A 51 -7.81 14.54 -14.65
N LEU A 52 -7.30 13.56 -13.92
CA LEU A 52 -6.28 12.65 -14.44
C LEU A 52 -6.92 11.36 -14.98
N ILE A 53 -6.36 10.88 -16.11
CA ILE A 53 -6.72 9.57 -16.68
C ILE A 53 -6.39 8.44 -15.71
N VAL A 54 -5.23 8.55 -15.04
CA VAL A 54 -4.80 7.64 -13.97
C VAL A 54 -4.88 8.40 -12.66
N LYS A 55 -5.80 7.99 -11.81
CA LYS A 55 -5.97 8.62 -10.50
C LYS A 55 -4.91 8.14 -9.52
N PRO A 56 -4.39 9.04 -8.66
CA PRO A 56 -3.55 8.65 -7.54
C PRO A 56 -4.26 7.64 -6.65
N ARG A 57 -3.51 6.69 -6.08
CA ARG A 57 -4.08 5.76 -5.10
C ARG A 57 -4.45 6.50 -3.82
N ARG A 58 -5.54 6.08 -3.21
CA ARG A 58 -5.97 6.59 -1.90
C ARG A 58 -4.98 6.13 -0.83
N LEU A 59 -4.35 7.09 -0.15
CA LEU A 59 -3.34 6.83 0.88
C LEU A 59 -3.95 6.24 2.14
N ASN A 60 -5.17 6.68 2.48
CA ASN A 60 -5.91 6.21 3.66
C ASN A 60 -6.34 4.73 3.59
N GLU A 61 -6.26 4.13 2.42
CA GLU A 61 -6.54 2.71 2.18
C GLU A 61 -5.29 1.90 1.80
N SER A 62 -4.12 2.52 1.79
CA SER A 62 -2.89 1.87 1.35
C SER A 62 -2.51 0.66 2.22
N ILE A 63 -2.00 -0.41 1.58
CA ILE A 63 -1.42 -1.57 2.27
C ILE A 63 0.05 -1.33 2.66
N LEU A 64 0.68 -0.28 2.12
CA LEU A 64 2.10 -0.03 2.32
C LEU A 64 2.41 0.30 3.78
N THR A 65 3.52 -0.20 4.29
CA THR A 65 4.10 0.25 5.55
C THR A 65 4.71 1.64 5.39
N GLN A 66 5.02 2.33 6.49
CA GLN A 66 5.73 3.60 6.43
C GLN A 66 7.03 3.49 5.63
N ALA A 67 7.88 2.51 5.91
CA ALA A 67 9.14 2.29 5.19
C ALA A 67 8.94 2.03 3.68
N GLN A 68 7.84 1.39 3.30
CA GLN A 68 7.49 1.21 1.89
C GLN A 68 6.99 2.53 1.26
N MET A 69 6.30 3.37 2.02
CA MET A 69 5.91 4.72 1.58
C MET A 69 7.13 5.61 1.37
N GLU A 70 8.11 5.57 2.28
CA GLU A 70 9.39 6.26 2.11
C GLU A 70 10.07 5.89 0.79
N LYS A 71 10.17 4.59 0.49
CA LYS A 71 10.73 4.14 -0.80
C LYS A 71 9.90 4.60 -1.99
N MET A 72 8.59 4.57 -1.90
CA MET A 72 7.69 5.03 -2.97
C MET A 72 7.85 6.53 -3.21
N ILE A 73 7.94 7.33 -2.16
CA ILE A 73 8.16 8.78 -2.23
C ILE A 73 9.55 9.07 -2.79
N SER A 74 10.58 8.41 -2.24
CA SER A 74 11.97 8.59 -2.67
C SER A 74 12.15 8.33 -4.17
N ASP A 75 11.75 7.15 -4.63
CA ASP A 75 12.11 6.65 -5.96
C ASP A 75 11.05 6.93 -7.04
N GLY A 76 9.84 7.37 -6.63
CA GLY A 76 8.70 7.53 -7.50
C GLY A 76 8.02 6.22 -7.87
N ALA A 77 6.76 6.31 -8.31
CA ALA A 77 5.94 5.13 -8.54
C ALA A 77 6.41 4.27 -9.72
N HIS A 78 7.02 4.89 -10.75
CA HIS A 78 7.53 4.16 -11.92
C HIS A 78 8.66 3.18 -11.56
N ALA A 79 9.53 3.54 -10.63
CA ALA A 79 10.60 2.65 -10.17
C ALA A 79 10.06 1.35 -9.56
N TRP A 80 8.83 1.37 -9.07
CA TRP A 80 8.16 0.25 -8.41
C TRP A 80 7.02 -0.36 -9.24
N GLY A 81 7.11 -0.21 -10.56
CA GLY A 81 6.26 -0.93 -11.49
C GLY A 81 5.00 -0.20 -11.95
N ALA A 82 4.75 1.04 -11.51
CA ALA A 82 3.67 1.82 -12.09
C ALA A 82 3.99 2.25 -13.51
N HIS A 83 3.00 2.24 -14.38
CA HIS A 83 3.17 2.68 -15.78
C HIS A 83 3.18 4.20 -15.97
N SER A 84 2.90 4.95 -14.93
CA SER A 84 2.78 6.40 -15.02
C SER A 84 3.89 7.08 -14.23
N ASP A 85 4.49 8.11 -14.83
CA ASP A 85 5.46 8.99 -14.20
C ASP A 85 4.78 10.10 -13.36
N LEU A 86 3.47 9.99 -13.13
CA LEU A 86 2.70 11.01 -12.41
C LEU A 86 3.20 11.21 -10.97
N MET A 87 3.69 10.17 -10.32
CA MET A 87 4.37 10.28 -9.04
C MET A 87 5.87 10.22 -9.27
N SER A 88 6.49 11.40 -9.34
CA SER A 88 7.93 11.57 -9.57
C SER A 88 8.75 11.08 -8.38
N ALA A 89 10.05 10.89 -8.60
CA ALA A 89 11.02 10.60 -7.55
C ALA A 89 11.35 11.87 -6.76
N PHE A 90 11.03 11.89 -5.48
CA PHE A 90 11.23 13.07 -4.63
C PHE A 90 12.62 13.14 -3.97
N LYS A 91 13.44 12.10 -4.07
CA LYS A 91 14.85 12.12 -3.60
C LYS A 91 15.73 13.19 -4.27
N TYR A 92 15.25 13.81 -5.34
CA TYR A 92 15.93 14.94 -6.00
C TYR A 92 15.43 16.30 -5.51
N VAL A 93 14.39 16.31 -4.66
CA VAL A 93 13.73 17.50 -4.12
C VAL A 93 13.89 17.58 -2.61
N TYR A 94 13.77 16.44 -1.94
CA TYR A 94 13.78 16.27 -0.50
C TYR A 94 14.92 15.35 -0.05
N ASP A 95 15.50 15.63 1.12
CA ASP A 95 16.43 14.73 1.78
C ASP A 95 15.72 13.53 2.45
N GLU A 96 16.52 12.61 3.02
CA GLU A 96 15.99 11.40 3.63
C GLU A 96 15.10 11.68 4.85
N GLU A 97 15.44 12.71 5.65
CA GLU A 97 14.67 13.11 6.83
C GLU A 97 13.31 13.68 6.43
N GLN A 98 13.28 14.54 5.44
CA GLN A 98 12.05 15.13 4.89
C GLN A 98 11.13 14.04 4.29
N ILE A 99 11.69 13.08 3.56
CA ILE A 99 10.94 11.94 3.02
C ILE A 99 10.36 11.07 4.14
N PHE A 100 11.17 10.80 5.19
CA PHE A 100 10.70 10.10 6.37
C PHE A 100 9.54 10.85 7.04
N ASN A 101 9.64 12.16 7.22
CA ASN A 101 8.64 13.00 7.86
C ASN A 101 7.31 13.00 7.07
N ILE A 102 7.37 13.09 5.73
CA ILE A 102 6.19 12.96 4.87
C ILE A 102 5.54 11.57 5.05
N ALA A 103 6.32 10.50 5.01
CA ALA A 103 5.80 9.14 5.16
C ALA A 103 5.23 8.88 6.57
N LEU A 104 5.86 9.44 7.60
CA LEU A 104 5.38 9.41 8.98
C LEU A 104 4.01 10.10 9.09
N TYR A 105 3.88 11.32 8.55
CA TYR A 105 2.62 12.05 8.52
C TYR A 105 1.51 11.24 7.84
N ILE A 106 1.76 10.73 6.63
CA ILE A 106 0.79 9.92 5.88
C ILE A 106 0.38 8.68 6.68
N SER A 107 1.34 7.97 7.26
CA SER A 107 1.07 6.75 8.03
C SER A 107 0.24 7.01 9.28
N LYS A 108 0.52 8.09 10.01
CA LYS A 108 -0.15 8.42 11.26
C LYS A 108 -1.48 9.10 11.06
N GLU A 109 -1.58 9.99 10.10
CA GLU A 109 -2.79 10.79 9.90
C GLU A 109 -3.83 10.07 9.05
N PHE A 110 -3.42 9.42 7.95
CA PHE A 110 -4.36 8.83 7.02
C PHE A 110 -4.50 7.31 7.15
N ASN A 111 -3.46 6.63 7.56
CA ASN A 111 -3.39 5.16 7.49
C ASN A 111 -3.07 4.47 8.82
N ALA A 112 -3.37 5.13 9.94
CA ALA A 112 -3.08 4.65 11.30
C ALA A 112 -3.66 3.25 11.60
N ASN A 113 -4.75 2.87 10.96
CA ASN A 113 -5.40 1.58 11.13
C ASN A 113 -4.91 0.49 10.14
N ARG A 114 -3.88 0.77 9.36
CA ARG A 114 -3.35 -0.15 8.33
C ARG A 114 -3.02 -1.53 8.91
N ASP A 115 -2.26 -1.57 9.99
CA ASP A 115 -1.80 -2.83 10.59
C ASP A 115 -2.98 -3.65 11.14
N ALA A 116 -3.95 -2.99 11.77
CA ALA A 116 -5.16 -3.66 12.25
C ALA A 116 -5.97 -4.27 11.09
N ARG A 117 -6.10 -3.55 9.96
CA ARG A 117 -6.78 -4.08 8.76
C ARG A 117 -6.05 -5.28 8.17
N VAL A 118 -4.73 -5.18 8.02
CA VAL A 118 -3.90 -6.25 7.45
C VAL A 118 -3.94 -7.48 8.35
N ASN A 119 -3.72 -7.31 9.65
CA ASN A 119 -3.71 -8.42 10.62
C ASN A 119 -5.07 -9.12 10.66
N LYS A 120 -6.17 -8.38 10.70
CA LYS A 120 -7.51 -8.97 10.66
C LYS A 120 -7.69 -9.88 9.45
N LEU A 121 -7.33 -9.43 8.26
CA LEU A 121 -7.47 -10.22 7.03
C LEU A 121 -6.56 -11.45 7.01
N LEU A 122 -5.36 -11.35 7.59
CA LEU A 122 -4.45 -12.48 7.72
C LEU A 122 -4.91 -13.49 8.78
N GLU A 123 -5.55 -13.04 9.85
CA GLU A 123 -6.16 -13.91 10.87
C GLU A 123 -7.35 -14.69 10.34
N GLU A 124 -8.18 -14.06 9.52
CA GLU A 124 -9.36 -14.65 8.87
C GLU A 124 -8.99 -15.58 7.69
N ALA A 125 -7.74 -15.50 7.20
CA ALA A 125 -7.29 -16.31 6.08
C ALA A 125 -6.96 -17.75 6.48
N ASP A 126 -7.28 -18.72 5.61
CA ASP A 126 -6.88 -20.12 5.78
C ASP A 126 -5.34 -20.24 5.84
N LYS A 127 -4.85 -20.78 6.96
CA LYS A 127 -3.43 -20.97 7.28
C LYS A 127 -2.92 -22.39 7.00
N THR A 128 -3.71 -23.22 6.35
CA THR A 128 -3.27 -24.57 6.01
C THR A 128 -1.99 -24.53 5.20
N GLU A 129 -0.94 -25.16 5.70
CA GLU A 129 0.34 -25.25 5.02
C GLU A 129 0.25 -26.11 3.77
N ILE A 130 0.89 -25.67 2.70
CA ILE A 130 1.05 -26.40 1.46
C ILE A 130 2.53 -26.55 1.18
N GLU A 131 2.94 -27.71 0.68
CA GLU A 131 4.31 -27.92 0.22
C GLU A 131 4.71 -26.87 -0.83
N THR A 132 5.86 -26.23 -0.63
CA THR A 132 6.37 -25.13 -1.48
C THR A 132 6.41 -25.48 -2.96
N THR A 133 6.85 -26.69 -3.30
CA THR A 133 6.90 -27.17 -4.70
C THR A 133 5.50 -27.24 -5.32
N LYS A 134 4.51 -27.64 -4.55
CA LYS A 134 3.11 -27.66 -4.98
C LYS A 134 2.55 -26.24 -5.12
N MET A 135 2.91 -25.34 -4.21
CA MET A 135 2.54 -23.93 -4.30
C MET A 135 3.02 -23.32 -5.61
N LEU A 136 4.29 -23.49 -5.98
CA LEU A 136 4.85 -22.96 -7.23
C LEU A 136 4.08 -23.46 -8.46
N LYS A 137 3.79 -24.76 -8.56
CA LYS A 137 3.03 -25.34 -9.69
C LYS A 137 1.60 -24.80 -9.77
N VAL A 138 0.91 -24.72 -8.64
CA VAL A 138 -0.47 -24.20 -8.56
C VAL A 138 -0.49 -22.72 -8.89
N GLY A 139 0.44 -21.94 -8.30
CA GLY A 139 0.56 -20.51 -8.52
C GLY A 139 0.84 -20.18 -9.98
N GLU A 140 1.81 -20.86 -10.60
CA GLU A 140 2.13 -20.71 -12.01
C GLU A 140 0.91 -20.92 -12.91
N LYS A 141 0.19 -22.04 -12.69
CA LYS A 141 -0.99 -22.37 -13.49
C LYS A 141 -2.08 -21.30 -13.38
N ILE A 142 -2.32 -20.79 -12.16
CA ILE A 142 -3.33 -19.75 -11.95
C ILE A 142 -2.86 -18.42 -12.55
N PHE A 143 -1.60 -18.04 -12.32
CA PHE A 143 -1.03 -16.83 -12.87
C PHE A 143 -1.14 -16.81 -14.39
N LYS A 144 -0.64 -17.82 -15.07
CA LYS A 144 -0.71 -17.92 -16.55
C LYS A 144 -2.12 -17.89 -17.10
N ARG A 145 -3.09 -18.41 -16.36
CA ARG A 145 -4.48 -18.52 -16.84
C ARG A 145 -5.31 -17.24 -16.59
N ASN A 146 -4.99 -16.48 -15.57
CA ASN A 146 -5.84 -15.36 -15.13
C ASN A 146 -5.08 -14.03 -15.00
N CYS A 147 -3.94 -14.05 -14.33
CA CYS A 147 -3.22 -12.82 -13.99
C CYS A 147 -2.42 -12.28 -15.19
N SER A 148 -1.85 -13.18 -15.99
CA SER A 148 -1.06 -12.81 -17.17
C SER A 148 -1.87 -12.11 -18.26
N LEU A 149 -3.19 -12.23 -18.25
CA LEU A 149 -4.06 -11.51 -19.18
C LEU A 149 -3.87 -9.98 -19.07
N CYS A 150 -3.67 -9.48 -17.86
CA CYS A 150 -3.38 -8.06 -17.61
C CYS A 150 -1.89 -7.83 -17.36
N HIS A 151 -1.25 -8.66 -16.51
CA HIS A 151 0.13 -8.44 -16.10
C HIS A 151 1.20 -8.94 -17.09
N GLY A 152 0.81 -9.54 -18.20
CA GLY A 152 1.75 -10.18 -19.15
C GLY A 152 2.24 -11.53 -18.64
N ILE A 153 2.74 -12.36 -19.55
CA ILE A 153 3.20 -13.73 -19.22
C ILE A 153 4.44 -13.73 -18.33
N THR A 154 5.26 -12.70 -18.43
CA THR A 154 6.47 -12.46 -17.62
C THR A 154 6.22 -11.58 -16.41
N GLY A 155 4.99 -11.05 -16.27
CA GLY A 155 4.62 -10.15 -15.17
C GLY A 155 5.03 -8.68 -15.36
N ASN A 156 5.57 -8.30 -16.50
CA ASN A 156 6.07 -6.94 -16.76
C ASN A 156 5.00 -5.94 -17.24
N GLY A 157 3.73 -6.34 -17.26
CA GLY A 157 2.61 -5.47 -17.62
C GLY A 157 2.37 -5.32 -19.15
N ASP A 158 3.12 -6.01 -19.98
CA ASP A 158 3.01 -5.92 -21.45
C ASP A 158 2.05 -6.96 -22.06
N SER A 159 0.82 -6.97 -21.62
CA SER A 159 -0.17 -7.88 -22.18
C SER A 159 -0.90 -7.30 -23.39
N ILE A 160 -1.43 -8.19 -24.24
CA ILE A 160 -2.28 -7.80 -25.37
C ILE A 160 -3.52 -7.02 -24.93
N TYR A 161 -4.03 -7.33 -23.71
CA TYR A 161 -5.16 -6.61 -23.11
C TYR A 161 -4.82 -5.14 -22.81
N VAL A 162 -3.58 -4.86 -22.43
CA VAL A 162 -3.11 -3.49 -22.20
C VAL A 162 -3.04 -2.74 -23.51
N GLU A 163 -2.52 -3.35 -24.56
CA GLU A 163 -2.47 -2.72 -25.90
C GLU A 163 -3.87 -2.48 -26.48
N GLU A 164 -4.79 -3.42 -26.36
CA GLU A 164 -6.18 -3.26 -26.76
C GLU A 164 -6.89 -2.16 -25.94
N SER A 165 -6.64 -2.06 -24.65
CA SER A 165 -7.21 -1.03 -23.79
C SER A 165 -6.73 0.37 -24.18
N LYS A 166 -5.46 0.51 -24.53
CA LYS A 166 -4.89 1.77 -25.05
C LYS A 166 -5.58 2.17 -26.37
N ALA A 167 -5.75 1.21 -27.29
CA ALA A 167 -6.40 1.45 -28.59
C ALA A 167 -7.86 1.90 -28.41
N ASN A 168 -8.57 1.38 -27.43
CA ASN A 168 -9.97 1.68 -27.14
C ASN A 168 -10.16 2.84 -26.14
N LYS A 169 -9.09 3.53 -25.73
CA LYS A 169 -9.10 4.58 -24.70
C LYS A 169 -9.63 4.12 -23.33
N GLN A 170 -9.62 2.83 -23.08
CA GLN A 170 -9.89 2.19 -21.79
C GLN A 170 -8.54 1.90 -21.15
N PHE A 171 -8.08 2.79 -20.31
CA PHE A 171 -6.72 2.74 -19.79
C PHE A 171 -6.60 1.74 -18.64
N LEU A 172 -6.24 0.49 -18.95
CA LEU A 172 -5.75 -0.48 -17.97
C LEU A 172 -4.23 -0.34 -17.84
N TYR A 173 -3.77 -0.04 -16.65
CA TYR A 173 -2.34 0.09 -16.35
C TYR A 173 -1.95 -0.86 -15.22
N PRO A 174 -1.86 -2.19 -15.49
CA PRO A 174 -1.40 -3.13 -14.48
C PRO A 174 0.05 -2.85 -14.13
N TYR A 175 0.38 -2.98 -12.84
CA TYR A 175 1.75 -2.82 -12.39
C TYR A 175 2.67 -3.87 -13.03
N ASP A 176 3.88 -3.46 -13.36
CA ASP A 176 5.00 -4.34 -13.67
C ASP A 176 5.40 -5.09 -12.41
N LEU A 177 4.95 -6.33 -12.29
CA LEU A 177 5.18 -7.16 -11.11
C LEU A 177 6.65 -7.53 -10.93
N THR A 178 7.47 -7.37 -11.97
CA THR A 178 8.92 -7.66 -11.85
C THR A 178 9.64 -6.67 -10.95
N LYS A 179 9.05 -5.50 -10.71
CA LYS A 179 9.62 -4.38 -9.95
C LYS A 179 8.99 -4.16 -8.58
N ILE A 180 7.90 -4.85 -8.24
CA ILE A 180 7.20 -4.61 -6.99
C ILE A 180 8.05 -4.99 -5.77
N PHE A 181 7.94 -4.21 -4.70
CA PHE A 181 8.63 -4.45 -3.42
C PHE A 181 7.69 -4.97 -2.32
N LEU A 182 6.51 -5.45 -2.70
CA LEU A 182 5.53 -6.01 -1.77
C LEU A 182 6.02 -7.32 -1.15
N THR A 183 5.60 -7.57 0.09
CA THR A 183 5.78 -8.89 0.72
C THR A 183 4.84 -9.92 0.09
N GLU A 184 5.11 -11.20 0.33
CA GLU A 184 4.24 -12.28 -0.16
C GLU A 184 2.83 -12.16 0.40
N GLU A 185 2.69 -11.80 1.68
CA GLU A 185 1.40 -11.56 2.32
C GLU A 185 0.66 -10.39 1.69
N GLN A 186 1.36 -9.30 1.37
CA GLN A 186 0.75 -8.17 0.68
C GLN A 186 0.27 -8.55 -0.73
N ILE A 187 1.04 -9.34 -1.47
CA ILE A 187 0.64 -9.85 -2.79
C ILE A 187 -0.60 -10.75 -2.66
N PHE A 188 -0.61 -11.63 -1.66
CA PHE A 188 -1.77 -12.47 -1.35
C PHE A 188 -3.02 -11.62 -1.07
N LEU A 189 -2.91 -10.62 -0.22
CA LEU A 189 -4.02 -9.74 0.15
C LEU A 189 -4.52 -8.90 -1.04
N TYR A 190 -3.62 -8.43 -1.91
CA TYR A 190 -4.01 -7.79 -3.16
C TYR A 190 -4.79 -8.75 -4.07
N ALA A 191 -4.33 -9.96 -4.23
CA ALA A 191 -5.04 -10.96 -5.03
C ALA A 191 -6.41 -11.32 -4.42
N LYS A 192 -6.48 -11.43 -3.10
CA LYS A 192 -7.71 -11.79 -2.37
C LYS A 192 -8.75 -10.68 -2.45
N GLU A 193 -8.39 -9.46 -2.07
CA GLU A 193 -9.35 -8.37 -1.88
C GLU A 193 -9.50 -7.48 -3.13
N GLY A 194 -8.53 -7.51 -4.04
CA GLY A 194 -8.48 -6.66 -5.23
C GLY A 194 -7.89 -5.27 -4.97
N GLY A 195 -7.53 -4.58 -6.05
CA GLY A 195 -6.86 -3.28 -5.96
C GLY A 195 -7.69 -2.19 -5.29
N HIS A 196 -9.00 -2.19 -5.55
CA HIS A 196 -9.90 -1.17 -5.00
C HIS A 196 -9.92 -1.13 -3.47
N TYR A 197 -9.87 -2.29 -2.82
CA TYR A 197 -9.81 -2.39 -1.35
C TYR A 197 -8.55 -1.70 -0.78
N TRP A 198 -7.48 -1.63 -1.57
CA TRP A 198 -6.19 -1.05 -1.21
C TRP A 198 -5.94 0.30 -1.90
N GLY A 199 -6.99 1.04 -2.15
CA GLY A 199 -6.92 2.42 -2.59
C GLY A 199 -6.82 2.64 -4.11
N ALA A 200 -6.86 1.60 -4.94
CA ALA A 200 -6.92 1.75 -6.38
C ALA A 200 -8.33 2.12 -6.87
N ASP A 201 -8.44 2.56 -8.11
CA ASP A 201 -9.75 2.82 -8.72
C ASP A 201 -10.54 1.52 -8.95
N LYS A 202 -11.86 1.61 -9.12
CA LYS A 202 -12.76 0.44 -9.15
C LYS A 202 -12.46 -0.55 -10.27
N GLU A 203 -11.95 -0.07 -11.40
CA GLU A 203 -11.70 -0.86 -12.60
C GLU A 203 -10.31 -1.50 -12.64
N ASP A 204 -9.52 -1.27 -11.58
CA ASP A 204 -8.23 -1.90 -11.41
C ASP A 204 -8.37 -3.40 -11.08
N MET A 205 -7.30 -3.98 -10.56
CA MET A 205 -7.20 -5.40 -10.23
C MET A 205 -8.43 -5.94 -9.46
N PRO A 206 -9.16 -6.93 -10.01
CA PRO A 206 -10.36 -7.47 -9.35
C PRO A 206 -10.02 -8.33 -8.14
N SER A 207 -11.01 -8.49 -7.22
CA SER A 207 -10.93 -9.46 -6.13
C SER A 207 -11.10 -10.90 -6.66
N TRP A 208 -10.20 -11.79 -6.26
CA TRP A 208 -10.20 -13.20 -6.68
C TRP A 208 -10.76 -14.17 -5.64
N LYS A 209 -11.14 -13.70 -4.43
CA LYS A 209 -11.64 -14.56 -3.32
C LYS A 209 -12.92 -15.33 -3.64
N LYS A 210 -13.72 -14.86 -4.60
CA LYS A 210 -14.90 -15.60 -5.05
C LYS A 210 -14.57 -16.77 -5.97
N LYS A 211 -13.40 -16.75 -6.63
CA LYS A 211 -12.99 -17.77 -7.60
C LYS A 211 -11.99 -18.76 -7.02
N TYR A 212 -11.13 -18.32 -6.13
CA TYR A 212 -10.07 -19.11 -5.54
C TYR A 212 -10.08 -19.02 -4.02
N ASN A 213 -9.84 -20.14 -3.35
CA ASN A 213 -9.63 -20.17 -1.91
C ASN A 213 -8.24 -19.59 -1.54
N ASP A 214 -8.03 -19.33 -0.26
CA ASP A 214 -6.83 -18.69 0.25
C ASP A 214 -5.55 -19.46 -0.07
N GLN A 215 -5.56 -20.80 0.00
CA GLN A 215 -4.42 -21.64 -0.36
C GLN A 215 -3.96 -21.42 -1.81
N LYS A 216 -4.90 -21.33 -2.74
CA LYS A 216 -4.61 -21.06 -4.15
C LYS A 216 -4.09 -19.64 -4.37
N LEU A 217 -4.65 -18.65 -3.66
CA LEU A 217 -4.20 -17.27 -3.76
C LEU A 217 -2.82 -17.09 -3.12
N ARG A 218 -2.52 -17.77 -2.00
CA ARG A 218 -1.17 -17.84 -1.44
C ARG A 218 -0.19 -18.48 -2.42
N SER A 219 -0.60 -19.53 -3.12
CA SER A 219 0.22 -20.15 -4.16
C SER A 219 0.56 -19.18 -5.30
N VAL A 220 -0.40 -18.33 -5.70
CA VAL A 220 -0.13 -17.26 -6.70
C VAL A 220 0.85 -16.24 -6.15
N ALA A 221 0.65 -15.77 -4.91
CA ALA A 221 1.55 -14.80 -4.28
C ALA A 221 2.97 -15.35 -4.18
N HIS A 222 3.12 -16.60 -3.76
CA HIS A 222 4.40 -17.28 -3.69
C HIS A 222 5.07 -17.39 -5.07
N TYR A 223 4.32 -17.79 -6.10
CA TYR A 223 4.84 -17.84 -7.46
C TYR A 223 5.31 -16.47 -7.97
N ILE A 224 4.52 -15.41 -7.75
CA ILE A 224 4.90 -14.05 -8.12
C ILE A 224 6.18 -13.66 -7.39
N LYS A 225 6.25 -13.87 -6.08
CA LYS A 225 7.40 -13.48 -5.26
C LYS A 225 8.68 -14.19 -5.66
N GLU A 226 8.61 -15.50 -5.96
CA GLU A 226 9.78 -16.33 -6.23
C GLU A 226 10.21 -16.35 -7.71
N LYS A 227 9.29 -16.14 -8.64
CA LYS A 227 9.55 -16.34 -10.08
C LYS A 227 9.39 -15.10 -10.94
N ILE A 228 8.67 -14.09 -10.48
CA ILE A 228 8.38 -12.89 -11.27
C ILE A 228 9.12 -11.67 -10.73
N VAL A 229 9.07 -11.43 -9.42
CA VAL A 229 9.77 -10.30 -8.81
C VAL A 229 11.29 -10.47 -9.02
N LYS A 230 11.91 -9.48 -9.63
CA LYS A 230 13.39 -9.46 -9.80
C LYS A 230 14.03 -9.10 -8.46
N LYS A 231 15.02 -9.87 -8.06
CA LYS A 231 15.82 -9.64 -6.85
C LYS A 231 16.88 -8.58 -7.09
#